data_497777ccb61c50a4aea914766bf5e30e
#
_entry.id   497777ccb61c50a4aea914766bf5e30e
#
_cell.length_a   1.000
_cell.length_b   1.000
_cell.length_c   1.000
_cell.angle_alpha   90.00
_cell.angle_beta   90.00
_cell.angle_gamma   90.00
#
_symmetry.space_group_name_H-M   'P 1'
#
loop_
_entity.id
_entity.type
_entity.pdbx_description
1 polymer ?
#
loop_
_entity_poly.entity_id
_entity_poly.type
_entity_poly.pdbx_seq_one_letter_code
_entity_poly.pdbx_strand_id
1 'polypeptide(L)'
;MVVSTPTGSTAYNKSLTGAVVDPLIPCMQVSEIASVNNNRYRTLGSSFIVHESRKLSLRIIEDGNDYPIIGMDNEALSLKYTDRIDIELSDKVVKTVKLRNNSFWHKVQR
;
A
#
# COMPACT_ATOMS: atom_id res chain seq x y z
N MET A 1 -1.48 0.24 8.15
CA MET A 1 -1.52 -0.50 6.88
C MET A 1 -1.00 0.40 5.77
N VAL A 2 -0.21 -0.16 4.85
CA VAL A 2 0.32 0.56 3.68
C VAL A 2 -0.14 -0.17 2.43
N VAL A 3 -0.68 0.57 1.48
CA VAL A 3 -1.02 0.07 0.14
C VAL A 3 -0.06 0.71 -0.85
N SER A 4 0.61 -0.10 -1.64
CA SER A 4 1.63 0.38 -2.58
C SER A 4 1.44 -0.20 -3.97
N THR A 5 1.82 0.61 -4.97
CA THR A 5 2.01 0.14 -6.35
C THR A 5 3.36 -0.57 -6.46
N PRO A 6 3.64 -1.30 -7.56
CA PRO A 6 4.96 -1.92 -7.76
C PRO A 6 6.11 -0.93 -7.66
N THR A 7 6.01 0.24 -8.28
CA THR A 7 7.06 1.26 -8.17
C THR A 7 7.18 1.84 -6.76
N GLY A 8 6.10 1.89 -6.01
CA GLY A 8 6.09 2.31 -4.61
C GLY A 8 6.54 1.23 -3.63
N SER A 9 6.72 -0.01 -4.09
CA SER A 9 7.11 -1.13 -3.22
C SER A 9 8.49 -0.96 -2.58
N THR A 10 9.36 -0.15 -3.19
CA THR A 10 10.71 0.15 -2.70
C THR A 10 10.77 1.32 -1.72
N ALA A 11 9.64 2.01 -1.50
CA ALA A 11 9.53 3.13 -0.56
C ALA A 11 9.14 2.64 0.85
N TYR A 12 8.11 3.22 1.44
CA TYR A 12 7.69 2.88 2.81
C TYR A 12 7.34 1.40 2.99
N ASN A 13 6.76 0.78 1.97
CA ASN A 13 6.46 -0.65 1.95
C ASN A 13 7.69 -1.52 2.27
N LYS A 14 8.85 -1.15 1.77
CA LYS A 14 10.10 -1.88 2.03
C LYS A 14 10.49 -1.87 3.50
N SER A 15 10.26 -0.76 4.19
CA SER A 15 10.57 -0.65 5.63
C SER A 15 9.63 -1.52 6.49
N LEU A 16 8.51 -1.97 5.95
CA LEU A 16 7.58 -2.87 6.59
C LEU A 16 7.81 -4.34 6.20
N THR A 17 8.98 -4.66 5.68
CA THR A 17 9.33 -6.00 5.17
C THR A 17 8.42 -6.48 4.04
N GLY A 18 7.78 -5.55 3.33
CA GLY A 18 7.03 -5.88 2.11
C GLY A 18 7.97 -6.26 0.97
N ALA A 19 7.43 -6.99 0.00
CA ALA A 19 8.19 -7.43 -1.16
C ALA A 19 8.48 -6.27 -2.12
N VAL A 20 9.64 -6.30 -2.76
CA VAL A 20 9.93 -5.47 -3.93
C VAL A 20 9.24 -6.12 -5.12
N VAL A 21 8.44 -5.34 -5.84
CA VAL A 21 7.60 -5.85 -6.94
C VAL A 21 8.04 -5.24 -8.25
N ASP A 22 8.21 -6.10 -9.26
CA ASP A 22 8.52 -5.67 -10.62
C ASP A 22 7.39 -4.78 -11.16
N PRO A 23 7.71 -3.60 -11.72
CA PRO A 23 6.70 -2.69 -12.28
C PRO A 23 5.87 -3.27 -13.42
N LEU A 24 6.32 -4.35 -14.06
CA LEU A 24 5.56 -5.03 -15.10
C LEU A 24 4.41 -5.87 -14.54
N ILE A 25 4.39 -6.12 -13.24
CA ILE A 25 3.33 -6.91 -12.61
C ILE A 25 2.16 -5.97 -12.25
N PRO A 26 0.97 -6.15 -12.86
CA PRO A 26 -0.17 -5.28 -12.63
C PRO A 26 -0.86 -5.63 -11.31
N CYS A 27 -0.41 -5.04 -10.23
CA CYS A 27 -0.89 -5.36 -8.89
C CYS A 27 -0.76 -4.19 -7.93
N MET A 28 -1.34 -4.34 -6.76
CA MET A 28 -1.03 -3.53 -5.59
C MET A 28 -0.67 -4.45 -4.44
N GLN A 29 0.17 -3.97 -3.53
CA GLN A 29 0.60 -4.72 -2.36
C GLN A 29 0.07 -4.05 -1.10
N VAL A 30 -0.40 -4.86 -0.17
CA VAL A 30 -0.89 -4.42 1.13
C VAL A 30 0.02 -4.97 2.22
N SER A 31 0.56 -4.09 3.05
CA SER A 31 1.47 -4.45 4.14
C SER A 31 0.95 -3.89 5.47
N GLU A 32 1.07 -4.68 6.52
CA GLU A 32 0.71 -4.27 7.86
C GLU A 32 1.86 -3.48 8.50
N ILE A 33 1.55 -2.37 9.18
CA ILE A 33 2.55 -1.59 9.90
C ILE A 33 3.02 -2.33 11.15
N ALA A 34 2.07 -2.96 11.87
CA ALA A 34 2.37 -3.76 13.05
C ALA A 34 1.37 -4.91 13.12
N SER A 35 1.88 -6.12 12.99
CA SER A 35 1.05 -7.33 13.14
C SER A 35 0.89 -7.65 14.62
N VAL A 36 -0.35 -7.93 15.03
CA VAL A 36 -0.66 -8.35 16.40
C VAL A 36 -1.40 -9.68 16.34
N ASN A 37 -0.78 -10.71 16.89
CA ASN A 37 -1.38 -12.04 16.97
C ASN A 37 -1.33 -12.55 18.42
N ASN A 38 -2.48 -12.53 19.06
CA ASN A 38 -2.67 -13.06 20.40
C ASN A 38 -4.08 -13.67 20.53
N ASN A 39 -4.48 -14.05 21.71
CA ASN A 39 -5.79 -14.66 21.95
C ASN A 39 -6.98 -13.74 21.64
N ARG A 40 -6.77 -12.45 21.62
CA ARG A 40 -7.82 -11.44 21.45
C ARG A 40 -7.82 -10.81 20.06
N TYR A 41 -6.65 -10.62 19.47
CA TYR A 41 -6.49 -9.96 18.17
C TYR A 41 -5.67 -10.83 17.24
N ARG A 42 -6.14 -10.93 16.01
CA ARG A 42 -5.41 -11.63 14.94
C ARG A 42 -5.38 -10.75 13.70
N THR A 43 -4.19 -10.54 13.18
CA THR A 43 -3.96 -9.92 11.88
C THR A 43 -3.44 -10.98 10.92
N LEU A 44 -3.37 -10.66 9.63
CA LEU A 44 -2.88 -11.59 8.63
C LEU A 44 -1.41 -11.99 8.89
N GLY A 45 -0.61 -11.05 9.40
CA GLY A 45 0.81 -11.28 9.71
C GLY A 45 1.72 -11.34 8.49
N SER A 46 1.19 -11.07 7.30
CA SER A 46 1.95 -11.11 6.04
C SER A 46 1.47 -10.02 5.12
N SER A 47 2.37 -9.54 4.27
CA SER A 47 1.98 -8.72 3.13
C SER A 47 1.27 -9.59 2.10
N PHE A 48 0.31 -9.02 1.38
CA PHE A 48 -0.36 -9.72 0.31
C PHE A 48 -0.47 -8.84 -0.94
N ILE A 49 -0.59 -9.52 -2.07
CA ILE A 49 -0.62 -8.89 -3.38
C ILE A 49 -1.99 -9.12 -4.01
N VAL A 50 -2.55 -8.08 -4.58
CA VAL A 50 -3.88 -8.08 -5.19
C VAL A 50 -3.73 -7.69 -6.66
N HIS A 51 -4.33 -8.48 -7.55
CA HIS A 51 -4.32 -8.20 -8.98
C HIS A 51 -5.02 -6.87 -9.31
N GLU A 52 -4.62 -6.22 -10.40
CA GLU A 52 -5.17 -4.93 -10.81
C GLU A 52 -6.67 -4.92 -11.04
N SER A 53 -7.28 -6.08 -11.34
CA SER A 53 -8.73 -6.21 -11.55
C SER A 53 -9.54 -6.18 -10.25
N ARG A 54 -8.89 -6.23 -9.11
CA ARG A 54 -9.54 -6.27 -7.82
C ARG A 54 -9.55 -4.92 -7.13
N LYS A 55 -10.59 -4.71 -6.33
CA LYS A 55 -10.75 -3.56 -5.47
C LYS A 55 -10.53 -4.00 -4.02
N LEU A 56 -9.76 -3.23 -3.28
CA LEU A 56 -9.61 -3.40 -1.84
C LEU A 56 -10.62 -2.49 -1.13
N SER A 57 -11.52 -3.08 -0.38
CA SER A 57 -12.49 -2.33 0.42
C SER A 57 -12.14 -2.46 1.90
N LEU A 58 -11.92 -1.33 2.54
CA LEU A 58 -11.61 -1.23 3.95
C LEU A 58 -12.79 -0.63 4.68
N ARG A 59 -13.31 -1.34 5.66
CA ARG A 59 -14.36 -0.85 6.54
C ARG A 59 -13.76 -0.37 7.84
N ILE A 60 -14.17 0.82 8.27
CA ILE A 60 -13.77 1.38 9.55
C ILE A 60 -14.76 0.92 10.61
N ILE A 61 -14.27 0.25 11.64
CA ILE A 61 -15.07 -0.23 12.75
C ILE A 61 -14.90 0.77 13.90
N GLU A 62 -15.99 1.36 14.34
CA GLU A 62 -16.01 2.23 15.52
C GLU A 62 -15.89 1.37 16.78
N ASP A 63 -14.83 1.59 17.54
CA ASP A 63 -14.57 0.88 18.79
C ASP A 63 -14.45 1.81 20.01
N GLY A 64 -14.81 3.09 19.85
CA GLY A 64 -14.69 4.12 20.87
C GLY A 64 -13.32 4.79 20.92
N ASN A 65 -12.39 4.42 20.07
CA ASN A 65 -11.09 5.06 19.92
C ASN A 65 -11.11 6.19 18.90
N ASP A 66 -9.99 6.91 18.80
CA ASP A 66 -9.82 7.94 17.80
C ASP A 66 -9.89 7.35 16.39
N TYR A 67 -10.44 8.16 15.48
CA TYR A 67 -10.55 7.74 14.08
C TYR A 67 -9.18 7.65 13.42
N PRO A 68 -9.01 6.67 12.50
CA PRO A 68 -7.76 6.55 11.74
C PRO A 68 -7.55 7.73 10.81
N ILE A 69 -6.31 7.87 10.36
CA ILE A 69 -5.87 8.90 9.43
C ILE A 69 -5.35 8.21 8.19
N ILE A 70 -5.70 8.73 7.01
CA ILE A 70 -5.06 8.36 5.75
C ILE A 70 -3.93 9.34 5.46
N GLY A 71 -2.74 8.78 5.22
CA GLY A 71 -1.61 9.51 4.67
C GLY A 71 -1.47 9.26 3.17
N MET A 72 -1.43 10.32 2.39
CA MET A 72 -1.17 10.31 0.95
C MET A 72 -0.16 11.39 0.63
N ASP A 73 1.04 11.01 0.20
CA ASP A 73 2.14 11.95 -0.01
C ASP A 73 2.35 12.87 1.21
N ASN A 74 2.09 14.14 1.09
CA ASN A 74 2.24 15.11 2.16
C ASN A 74 0.93 15.47 2.87
N GLU A 75 -0.16 14.77 2.54
CA GLU A 75 -1.47 15.04 3.09
C GLU A 75 -1.88 13.98 4.10
N ALA A 76 -2.51 14.41 5.18
CA ALA A 76 -3.12 13.53 6.16
C ALA A 76 -4.60 13.90 6.30
N LEU A 77 -5.47 12.91 6.04
CA LEU A 77 -6.91 13.09 6.08
C LEU A 77 -7.51 12.29 7.23
N SER A 78 -8.33 12.96 8.06
CA SER A 78 -9.09 12.29 9.10
C SER A 78 -10.25 11.50 8.50
N LEU A 79 -10.50 10.30 9.01
CA LEU A 79 -11.57 9.42 8.56
C LEU A 79 -12.79 9.46 9.49
N LYS A 80 -12.96 10.53 10.26
CA LYS A 80 -14.01 10.64 11.29
C LYS A 80 -15.44 10.39 10.78
N TYR A 81 -15.73 10.75 9.54
CA TYR A 81 -17.07 10.58 8.95
C TYR A 81 -17.08 9.60 7.79
N THR A 82 -16.11 8.70 7.74
CA THR A 82 -15.94 7.74 6.66
C THR A 82 -16.20 6.33 7.18
N ASP A 83 -17.11 5.61 6.53
CA ASP A 83 -17.42 4.22 6.89
C ASP A 83 -16.56 3.22 6.13
N ARG A 84 -16.20 3.54 4.90
CA ARG A 84 -15.50 2.64 4.00
C ARG A 84 -14.55 3.40 3.08
N ILE A 85 -13.43 2.76 2.79
CA ILE A 85 -12.46 3.23 1.82
C ILE A 85 -12.29 2.16 0.76
N ASP A 86 -12.47 2.53 -0.50
CA ASP A 86 -12.20 1.65 -1.64
C ASP A 86 -10.91 2.08 -2.32
N ILE A 87 -10.03 1.11 -2.55
CA ILE A 87 -8.73 1.34 -3.17
C ILE A 87 -8.61 0.42 -4.38
N GLU A 88 -8.28 0.99 -5.52
CA GLU A 88 -8.04 0.25 -6.76
C GLU A 88 -6.92 0.91 -7.55
N LEU A 89 -6.29 0.15 -8.45
CA LEU A 89 -5.32 0.71 -9.36
C LEU A 89 -6.00 1.58 -10.40
N SER A 90 -5.46 2.79 -10.59
CA SER A 90 -5.91 3.68 -11.66
C SER A 90 -5.41 3.15 -13.02
N ASP A 91 -6.19 3.37 -14.07
CA ASP A 91 -5.76 3.17 -15.45
C ASP A 91 -4.87 4.32 -15.96
N LYS A 92 -4.77 5.40 -15.20
CA LYS A 92 -3.92 6.54 -15.52
C LYS A 92 -2.47 6.24 -15.18
N VAL A 93 -1.58 6.66 -16.06
CA VAL A 93 -0.14 6.48 -15.88
C VAL A 93 0.58 7.82 -15.98
N VAL A 94 1.70 7.92 -15.27
CA VAL A 94 2.60 9.07 -15.39
C VAL A 94 3.71 8.68 -16.35
N LYS A 95 3.86 9.44 -17.43
CA LYS A 95 4.95 9.25 -18.39
C LYS A 95 6.16 10.05 -17.95
N THR A 96 7.30 9.38 -17.89
CA THR A 96 8.58 10.02 -17.55
C THR A 96 9.56 9.93 -18.69
N VAL A 97 10.45 10.91 -18.78
CA VAL A 97 11.53 10.90 -19.75
C VAL A 97 12.76 10.28 -19.10
N LYS A 98 13.31 9.26 -19.76
CA LYS A 98 14.57 8.63 -19.32
C LYS A 98 15.69 9.03 -20.27
N LEU A 99 16.66 9.75 -19.73
CA LEU A 99 17.83 10.21 -20.51
C LEU A 99 18.94 9.15 -20.58
N ARG A 100 18.85 8.10 -19.75
CA ARG A 100 19.80 6.99 -19.71
C ARG A 100 19.04 5.68 -19.53
N ASN A 101 19.68 4.57 -19.87
CA ASN A 101 19.15 3.25 -19.61
C ASN A 101 19.19 2.98 -18.10
N ASN A 102 18.11 3.35 -17.41
CA ASN A 102 18.02 3.34 -15.97
C ASN A 102 16.84 2.46 -15.55
N SER A 103 17.11 1.15 -15.43
CA SER A 103 16.06 0.19 -15.07
C SER A 103 15.66 0.30 -13.59
N PHE A 104 14.42 -0.08 -13.28
CA PHE A 104 13.93 -0.19 -11.92
C PHE A 104 14.84 -1.07 -11.04
N TRP A 105 15.20 -2.26 -11.53
CA TRP A 105 16.02 -3.20 -10.77
C TRP A 105 17.44 -2.70 -10.53
N HIS A 106 17.98 -1.94 -11.47
CA HIS A 106 19.29 -1.30 -11.28
C HIS A 106 19.26 -0.30 -10.10
N LYS A 107 18.17 0.46 -9.96
CA LYS A 107 18.00 1.40 -8.85
C LYS A 107 17.82 0.69 -7.51
N VAL A 108 17.19 -0.45 -7.49
CA VAL A 108 16.96 -1.25 -6.26
C VAL A 108 18.26 -1.75 -5.65
N GLN A 109 19.28 -1.98 -6.46
CA GLN A 109 20.59 -2.49 -6.02
C GLN A 109 21.48 -1.44 -5.35
N ARG A 110 21.10 -0.17 -5.41
CA ARG A 110 21.89 0.91 -4.82
C ARG A 110 21.75 0.97 -3.30
#